data_a7f27684498fe9f649bc1f19aafdd47c
#
_entry.id   a7f27684498fe9f649bc1f19aafdd47c
#
_cell.length_a   1.000
_cell.length_b   1.000
_cell.length_c   1.000
_cell.angle_alpha   90.00
_cell.angle_beta   90.00
_cell.angle_gamma   90.00
#
_symmetry.space_group_name_H-M   'P 1'
#
loop_
_entity.id
_entity.type
_entity.pdbx_description
1 polymer ?
#
loop_
_entity_poly.entity_id
_entity_poly.type
_entity_poly.pdbx_seq_one_letter_code
_entity_poly.pdbx_strand_id
1 'polypeptide(L)'
;MSKSNKPTSWIQVLKELVEAYFKSANKKTRTWHQHVVPYEEGWAVRREGNKRITSKHRKQSTAIKKAKTIAKRRNADVIIHRASGGIRERINYD
;
A
#
# COMPACT_ATOMS: atom_id res chain seq x y z
N MET A 1 -26.18 14.51 -6.72
CA MET A 1 -25.83 14.25 -6.63
C MET A 1 -25.38 13.60 -6.73
N SER A 2 -24.94 13.39 -6.65
CA SER A 2 -24.45 12.90 -6.66
C SER A 2 -24.17 12.12 -6.60
N LYS A 3 -24.15 11.91 -6.66
CA LYS A 3 -23.82 11.35 -6.56
C LYS A 3 -23.49 10.50 -6.65
N SER A 4 -23.63 10.31 -6.90
CA SER A 4 -23.26 9.60 -7.04
C SER A 4 -22.42 8.81 -7.22
N ASN A 5 -22.11 8.57 -7.54
CA ASN A 5 -21.00 8.04 -7.65
C ASN A 5 -20.57 7.32 -6.56
N LYS A 6 -21.21 6.81 -5.97
CA LYS A 6 -20.95 6.38 -4.83
C LYS A 6 -20.07 5.26 -4.70
N PRO A 7 -20.13 4.15 -5.36
CA PRO A 7 -19.22 3.04 -5.14
C PRO A 7 -17.81 3.41 -5.49
N THR A 8 -17.66 4.21 -6.49
CA THR A 8 -16.36 4.69 -6.86
C THR A 8 -15.83 5.64 -5.85
N SER A 9 -16.70 6.29 -5.16
CA SER A 9 -16.31 7.28 -4.19
C SER A 9 -15.54 6.70 -3.02
N TRP A 10 -15.97 5.57 -2.49
CA TRP A 10 -15.27 5.06 -1.33
C TRP A 10 -13.90 4.49 -1.70
N ILE A 11 -13.76 3.96 -2.91
CA ILE A 11 -12.47 3.52 -3.39
C ILE A 11 -11.53 4.71 -3.54
N GLN A 12 -12.07 5.80 -4.03
CA GLN A 12 -11.30 7.02 -4.18
C GLN A 12 -10.83 7.54 -2.83
N VAL A 13 -11.70 7.51 -1.84
CA VAL A 13 -11.34 7.96 -0.50
C VAL A 13 -10.24 7.10 0.08
N LEU A 14 -10.31 5.79 -0.07
CA LEU A 14 -9.27 4.92 0.43
C LEU A 14 -7.95 5.19 -0.26
N LYS A 15 -7.99 5.41 -1.56
CA LYS A 15 -6.81 5.76 -2.31
C LYS A 15 -6.18 7.03 -1.77
N GLU A 16 -6.99 8.03 -1.52
CA GLU A 16 -6.50 9.30 -1.02
C GLU A 16 -5.89 9.19 0.37
N LEU A 17 -6.48 8.36 1.22
CA LEU A 17 -5.94 8.15 2.54
C LEU A 17 -4.56 7.52 2.48
N VAL A 18 -4.41 6.53 1.61
CA VAL A 18 -3.13 5.86 1.44
C VAL A 18 -2.10 6.81 0.86
N GLU A 19 -2.50 7.61 -0.12
CA GLU A 19 -1.59 8.59 -0.71
C GLU A 19 -1.15 9.63 0.31
N ALA A 20 -2.06 10.05 1.16
CA ALA A 20 -1.72 11.01 2.21
C ALA A 20 -0.72 10.41 3.17
N TYR A 21 -0.87 9.14 3.51
CA TYR A 21 0.08 8.47 4.37
C TYR A 21 1.48 8.47 3.74
N PHE A 22 1.57 8.11 2.48
CA PHE A 22 2.85 8.10 1.78
C PHE A 22 3.45 9.47 1.72
N LYS A 23 2.65 10.48 1.45
CA LYS A 23 3.13 11.84 1.41
C LYS A 23 3.74 12.27 2.72
N SER A 24 3.05 12.03 3.82
CA SER A 24 3.55 12.49 5.08
C SER A 24 4.69 11.65 5.61
N ALA A 25 4.70 10.37 5.29
CA ALA A 25 5.73 9.48 5.83
C ALA A 25 7.05 9.59 5.08
N ASN A 26 7.03 10.07 3.86
CA ASN A 26 8.20 9.99 3.00
C ASN A 26 8.77 11.28 2.55
N LYS A 27 8.68 12.26 3.36
CA LYS A 27 9.18 13.53 2.99
C LYS A 27 10.57 13.50 2.54
N LYS A 28 11.42 12.81 3.21
CA LYS A 28 12.82 12.89 2.93
C LYS A 28 13.51 11.61 2.64
N THR A 29 12.94 10.50 3.06
CA THR A 29 13.69 9.27 3.05
C THR A 29 13.02 8.23 2.20
N ARG A 30 13.80 7.55 1.39
CA ARG A 30 13.34 6.38 0.68
C ARG A 30 13.97 5.18 1.32
N THR A 31 13.17 4.22 1.70
CA THR A 31 13.66 2.99 2.28
C THR A 31 13.18 1.86 1.40
N TRP A 32 13.60 0.64 1.72
CA TRP A 32 13.13 -0.52 0.98
C TRP A 32 11.91 -1.15 1.61
N HIS A 33 11.35 -0.50 2.63
CA HIS A 33 10.11 -0.99 3.23
C HIS A 33 9.03 -1.08 2.17
N GLN A 34 8.26 -2.14 2.21
CA GLN A 34 7.23 -2.40 1.23
C GLN A 34 5.86 -2.24 1.85
N HIS A 35 5.00 -1.51 1.18
CA HIS A 35 3.62 -1.33 1.63
C HIS A 35 2.70 -2.13 0.73
N VAL A 36 1.79 -2.85 1.35
CA VAL A 36 0.73 -3.56 0.64
C VAL A 36 -0.52 -2.76 0.85
N VAL A 37 -1.02 -2.13 -0.19
CA VAL A 37 -2.11 -1.16 -0.10
C VAL A 37 -3.27 -1.49 -1.02
N PRO A 38 -4.48 -1.06 -0.68
CA PRO A 38 -5.58 -1.20 -1.61
C PRO A 38 -5.31 -0.36 -2.85
N TYR A 39 -5.63 -0.88 -3.99
CA TYR A 39 -5.41 -0.17 -5.24
C TYR A 39 -6.44 -0.58 -6.27
N GLU A 40 -7.20 0.38 -6.76
CA GLU A 40 -8.28 0.10 -7.69
C GLU A 40 -9.20 -0.97 -7.08
N GLU A 41 -9.39 -2.07 -7.75
CA GLU A 41 -10.23 -3.13 -7.23
C GLU A 41 -9.43 -4.27 -6.62
N GLY A 42 -8.19 -4.03 -6.34
CA GLY A 42 -7.32 -5.05 -5.79
C GLY A 42 -6.31 -4.46 -4.84
N TRP A 43 -5.07 -4.87 -5.01
CA TRP A 43 -3.99 -4.51 -4.10
C TRP A 43 -2.74 -4.18 -4.89
N ALA A 44 -1.86 -3.41 -4.27
CA ALA A 44 -0.59 -3.08 -4.89
C ALA A 44 0.53 -3.17 -3.87
N VAL A 45 1.72 -3.43 -4.37
CA VAL A 45 2.94 -3.34 -3.57
C VAL A 45 3.61 -2.04 -3.96
N ARG A 46 4.02 -1.28 -2.98
CA ARG A 46 4.63 0.01 -3.20
C ARG A 46 5.79 0.21 -2.25
N ARG A 47 6.93 0.56 -2.80
CA ARG A 47 8.10 0.85 -1.98
C ARG A 47 7.90 2.19 -1.30
N GLU A 48 8.26 2.26 -0.03
CA GLU A 48 8.17 3.49 0.72
C GLU A 48 8.97 4.59 0.03
N GLY A 49 8.37 5.73 -0.16
CA GLY A 49 9.02 6.85 -0.82
C GLY A 49 8.86 6.91 -2.32
N ASN A 50 8.35 5.84 -2.93
CA ASN A 50 8.11 5.84 -4.37
C ASN A 50 6.71 6.31 -4.67
N LYS A 51 6.56 7.04 -5.76
CA LYS A 51 5.24 7.44 -6.21
C LYS A 51 4.61 6.35 -7.06
N ARG A 52 5.43 5.51 -7.65
CA ARG A 52 4.92 4.44 -8.49
C ARG A 52 4.70 3.19 -7.69
N ILE A 53 3.73 2.39 -8.11
CA ILE A 53 3.55 1.09 -7.51
C ILE A 53 4.52 0.12 -8.17
N THR A 54 4.92 -0.89 -7.40
CA THR A 54 5.83 -1.92 -7.89
C THR A 54 5.07 -2.97 -8.69
N SER A 55 3.93 -3.39 -8.16
CA SER A 55 3.11 -4.41 -8.82
C SER A 55 1.68 -4.31 -8.34
N LYS A 56 0.76 -4.83 -9.16
CA LYS A 56 -0.66 -4.87 -8.84
C LYS A 56 -1.11 -6.31 -8.71
N HIS A 57 -2.03 -6.57 -7.83
CA HIS A 57 -2.53 -7.92 -7.58
C HIS A 57 -4.01 -7.88 -7.27
N ARG A 58 -4.70 -8.93 -7.59
CA ARG A 58 -6.11 -9.03 -7.28
C ARG A 58 -6.34 -9.26 -5.81
N LYS A 59 -5.50 -10.09 -5.22
CA LYS A 59 -5.67 -10.49 -3.82
C LYS A 59 -4.60 -9.91 -2.94
N GLN A 60 -5.00 -9.58 -1.72
CA GLN A 60 -4.06 -9.09 -0.74
C GLN A 60 -2.96 -10.12 -0.46
N SER A 61 -3.33 -11.39 -0.38
CA SER A 61 -2.36 -12.43 -0.07
C SER A 61 -1.24 -12.52 -1.11
N THR A 62 -1.58 -12.33 -2.37
CA THR A 62 -0.58 -12.35 -3.43
C THR A 62 0.34 -11.13 -3.33
N ALA A 63 -0.23 -9.98 -3.03
CA ALA A 63 0.55 -8.77 -2.85
C ALA A 63 1.49 -8.92 -1.65
N ILE A 64 1.01 -9.52 -0.58
CA ILE A 64 1.82 -9.75 0.60
C ILE A 64 3.02 -10.64 0.28
N LYS A 65 2.81 -11.69 -0.50
CA LYS A 65 3.88 -12.56 -0.91
C LYS A 65 4.96 -11.82 -1.67
N LYS A 66 4.55 -11.00 -2.60
CA LYS A 66 5.47 -10.21 -3.40
C LYS A 66 6.26 -9.25 -2.51
N ALA A 67 5.56 -8.58 -1.61
CA ALA A 67 6.20 -7.63 -0.71
C ALA A 67 7.21 -8.33 0.19
N LYS A 68 6.87 -9.49 0.70
CA LYS A 68 7.77 -10.25 1.55
C LYS A 68 9.05 -10.65 0.81
N THR A 69 8.91 -11.05 -0.44
CA THR A 69 10.05 -11.44 -1.24
C THR A 69 11.04 -10.30 -1.37
N ILE A 70 10.53 -9.11 -1.63
CA ILE A 70 11.39 -7.94 -1.76
C ILE A 70 12.01 -7.55 -0.42
N ALA A 71 11.18 -7.50 0.59
CA ALA A 71 11.63 -7.04 1.91
C ALA A 71 12.69 -7.96 2.51
N LYS A 72 12.53 -9.26 2.31
CA LYS A 72 13.52 -10.21 2.82
C LYS A 72 14.89 -9.96 2.23
N ARG A 73 14.95 -9.67 0.96
CA ARG A 73 16.23 -9.41 0.30
C ARG A 73 16.89 -8.15 0.80
N ARG A 74 16.09 -7.23 1.28
CA ARG A 74 16.60 -5.91 1.66
C ARG A 74 16.64 -5.68 3.16
N ASN A 75 16.32 -6.70 3.92
CA ASN A 75 16.24 -6.58 5.39
C ASN A 75 15.33 -5.42 5.77
N ALA A 76 14.19 -5.36 5.11
CA ALA A 76 13.25 -4.27 5.28
C ALA A 76 11.93 -4.79 5.82
N ASP A 77 11.01 -3.88 6.11
CA ASP A 77 9.71 -4.24 6.66
C ASP A 77 8.66 -4.35 5.57
N VAL A 78 7.63 -5.13 5.87
CA VAL A 78 6.41 -5.15 5.07
C VAL A 78 5.33 -4.53 5.93
N ILE A 79 4.68 -3.50 5.42
CA ILE A 79 3.57 -2.85 6.12
C ILE A 79 2.30 -3.15 5.35
N ILE A 80 1.41 -3.93 5.96
CA ILE A 80 0.19 -4.38 5.31
C ILE A 80 -0.95 -3.49 5.76
N HIS A 81 -1.59 -2.84 4.79
CA HIS A 81 -2.69 -1.94 5.06
C HIS A 81 -4.02 -2.67 4.93
N ARG A 82 -5.00 -2.24 5.71
CA ARG A 82 -6.35 -2.78 5.61
C ARG A 82 -7.07 -2.16 4.45
N ALA A 83 -8.08 -2.85 3.97
CA ALA A 83 -8.93 -2.30 2.92
C ALA A 83 -9.56 -0.99 3.38
N SER A 84 -9.78 -0.83 4.67
CA SER A 84 -10.39 0.38 5.21
C SER A 84 -9.40 1.52 5.39
N GLY A 85 -8.12 1.28 5.16
CA GLY A 85 -7.11 2.34 5.21
C GLY A 85 -6.14 2.31 6.37
N GLY A 86 -6.43 1.58 7.42
CA GLY A 86 -5.50 1.50 8.55
C GLY A 86 -4.43 0.46 8.31
N ILE A 87 -3.48 0.37 9.23
CA ILE A 87 -2.44 -0.64 9.13
C ILE A 87 -2.93 -1.92 9.81
N ARG A 88 -2.82 -3.02 9.09
CA ARG A 88 -3.21 -4.32 9.61
C ARG A 88 -2.06 -4.99 10.35
N GLU A 89 -0.87 -4.90 9.78
CA GLU A 89 0.25 -5.64 10.32
C GLU A 89 1.56 -5.08 9.78
N ARG A 90 2.60 -5.18 10.57
CA ARG A 90 3.94 -4.81 10.14
C ARG A 90 4.85 -5.99 10.42
N ILE A 91 5.57 -6.43 9.40
CA ILE A 91 6.48 -7.57 9.49
C ILE A 91 7.89 -7.07 9.31
N ASN A 92 8.74 -7.42 10.24
CA ASN A 92 10.12 -6.97 10.23
C ASN A 92 11.06 -8.11 9.86
N TYR A 93 11.94 -7.86 8.90
CA TYR A 93 12.91 -8.85 8.45
C TYR A 93 14.35 -8.43 8.76
N ASP A 94 14.49 -7.60 9.72
CA ASP A 94 15.79 -7.09 10.05
C ASP A 94 16.66 -8.06 10.81
#